data_4b25d18542f2862f107d2b26d67dbb38
#
_entry.id   4b25d18542f2862f107d2b26d67dbb38
#
_cell.length_a   1.000
_cell.length_b   1.000
_cell.length_c   1.000
_cell.angle_alpha   90.00
_cell.angle_beta   90.00
_cell.angle_gamma   90.00
#
_symmetry.space_group_name_H-M   'P 1'
#
loop_
_entity.id
_entity.type
_entity.pdbx_description
1 polymer ?
#
loop_
_entity_poly.entity_id
_entity_poly.type
_entity_poly.pdbx_seq_one_letter_code
_entity_poly.pdbx_strand_id
1 'polypeptide(L)'
;DRVAITVLGPDIQESLNISDTMLLGLGSFGGVVLVLSTIPFAWLADRYRRVGVLSIATGVWAGLVAFTGAVQNAFQLAIGRAGTGIGAGAKIPISPSLIADQYPIAIRARIFAAEALGRPIGQVIGPFIAGGIVLIAGDGPDDWRVAFYLFSIPALILVVAIFLLKEPVRGAYEQDAVLGGKLEKAQEEPPVRLSSAFQRLKNVRSFYYLVVGIGVLGFALVAVPTTVSLLLEEYYDYGAFKRGWLISISWAAALIAIPFAGKLGDKLFRQDPKKALWLMGLLVALYGVFVTIGVRFTNIVLLMVFYTLGNACQGAAFTQMGPTISAVVPYRMRAQAFSLVGVYIFLMGGFFGGLLTGAFSDAYGERTALTIVVPPAALIGGVLIMYGSRFMKRD
;
A
#
# COMPACT_ATOMS: atom_id res chain seq x y z
N ASP A 1 -12.06 1.52 -1.26
CA ASP A 1 -12.27 0.12 -0.91
C ASP A 1 -11.31 -0.34 0.21
N ARG A 2 -9.98 -0.34 0.03
CA ARG A 2 -9.05 -0.83 1.06
C ARG A 2 -9.08 -0.04 2.35
N VAL A 3 -9.19 1.27 2.24
CA VAL A 3 -9.25 2.15 3.42
C VAL A 3 -10.63 2.08 4.07
N ALA A 4 -11.68 1.77 3.29
CA ALA A 4 -13.01 1.57 3.82
C ALA A 4 -13.06 0.46 4.87
N ILE A 5 -12.45 -0.71 4.59
CA ILE A 5 -12.42 -1.81 5.57
C ILE A 5 -11.68 -1.43 6.87
N THR A 6 -10.76 -0.48 6.80
CA THR A 6 -10.06 0.03 7.99
C THR A 6 -10.98 0.84 8.89
N VAL A 7 -11.82 1.70 8.31
CA VAL A 7 -12.74 2.58 9.05
C VAL A 7 -13.99 1.83 9.49
N LEU A 8 -14.52 1.01 8.58
CA LEU A 8 -15.74 0.22 8.79
C LEU A 8 -15.44 -1.16 9.42
N GLY A 9 -14.19 -1.38 9.83
CA GLY A 9 -13.76 -2.62 10.49
C GLY A 9 -14.63 -3.01 11.66
N PRO A 10 -14.86 -2.11 12.64
CA PRO A 10 -15.74 -2.37 13.77
C PRO A 10 -17.13 -2.79 13.35
N ASP A 11 -17.77 -2.04 12.44
CA ASP A 11 -19.13 -2.34 11.96
C ASP A 11 -19.21 -3.70 11.24
N ILE A 12 -18.17 -4.05 10.47
CA ILE A 12 -18.03 -5.36 9.81
C ILE A 12 -17.87 -6.46 10.86
N GLN A 13 -17.09 -6.21 11.89
CA GLN A 13 -16.82 -7.14 12.98
C GLN A 13 -18.09 -7.47 13.75
N GLU A 14 -18.84 -6.46 14.13
CA GLU A 14 -20.13 -6.61 14.81
C GLU A 14 -21.14 -7.36 13.93
N SER A 15 -21.32 -6.91 12.68
CA SER A 15 -22.27 -7.50 11.73
C SER A 15 -21.99 -8.98 11.41
N LEU A 16 -20.70 -9.36 11.26
CA LEU A 16 -20.30 -10.74 10.89
C LEU A 16 -19.89 -11.59 12.10
N ASN A 17 -19.89 -11.03 13.31
CA ASN A 17 -19.47 -11.68 14.54
C ASN A 17 -18.10 -12.36 14.43
N ILE A 18 -17.09 -11.57 14.00
CA ILE A 18 -15.71 -12.04 13.81
C ILE A 18 -14.77 -11.37 14.81
N SER A 19 -13.64 -12.04 15.14
CA SER A 19 -12.64 -11.51 16.06
C SER A 19 -11.73 -10.47 15.38
N ASP A 20 -10.99 -9.70 16.18
CA ASP A 20 -9.96 -8.76 15.70
C ASP A 20 -8.91 -9.47 14.85
N THR A 21 -8.46 -10.65 15.29
CA THR A 21 -7.53 -11.49 14.51
C THR A 21 -8.05 -11.76 13.11
N MET A 22 -9.33 -12.11 13.01
CA MET A 22 -9.94 -12.43 11.71
C MET A 22 -10.12 -11.19 10.86
N LEU A 23 -10.59 -10.09 11.43
CA LEU A 23 -10.75 -8.81 10.73
C LEU A 23 -9.40 -8.32 10.16
N LEU A 24 -8.35 -8.27 10.98
CA LEU A 24 -7.03 -7.80 10.58
C LEU A 24 -6.36 -8.73 9.56
N GLY A 25 -6.54 -10.04 9.74
CA GLY A 25 -6.08 -11.05 8.78
C GLY A 25 -6.74 -10.89 7.42
N LEU A 26 -8.07 -10.81 7.39
CA LEU A 26 -8.86 -10.65 6.15
C LEU A 26 -8.61 -9.30 5.48
N GLY A 27 -8.48 -8.21 6.25
CA GLY A 27 -8.12 -6.89 5.73
C GLY A 27 -6.79 -6.89 5.00
N SER A 28 -5.81 -7.64 5.50
CA SER A 28 -4.46 -7.75 4.92
C SER A 28 -4.36 -8.79 3.81
N PHE A 29 -5.22 -9.81 3.80
CA PHE A 29 -5.18 -10.95 2.87
C PHE A 29 -5.27 -10.51 1.41
N GLY A 30 -6.15 -9.56 1.09
CA GLY A 30 -6.26 -8.98 -0.25
C GLY A 30 -4.95 -8.36 -0.75
N GLY A 31 -4.10 -7.83 0.15
CA GLY A 31 -2.78 -7.30 -0.18
C GLY A 31 -1.79 -8.39 -0.60
N VAL A 32 -1.80 -9.53 0.08
CA VAL A 32 -0.98 -10.70 -0.29
C VAL A 32 -1.37 -11.22 -1.68
N VAL A 33 -2.67 -11.43 -1.87
CA VAL A 33 -3.20 -11.92 -3.16
C VAL A 33 -2.92 -10.94 -4.29
N LEU A 34 -2.99 -9.62 -4.03
CA LEU A 34 -2.62 -8.58 -5.00
C LEU A 34 -1.19 -8.77 -5.51
N VAL A 35 -0.22 -8.91 -4.61
CA VAL A 35 1.19 -9.03 -5.02
C VAL A 35 1.42 -10.32 -5.80
N LEU A 36 0.83 -11.43 -5.35
CA LEU A 36 0.93 -12.70 -6.05
C LEU A 36 0.31 -12.65 -7.45
N SER A 37 -0.78 -11.91 -7.62
CA SER A 37 -1.48 -11.77 -8.91
C SER A 37 -0.74 -10.89 -9.92
N THR A 38 0.24 -10.07 -9.50
CA THR A 38 1.02 -9.24 -10.42
C THR A 38 1.77 -10.05 -11.47
N ILE A 39 2.25 -11.24 -11.10
CA ILE A 39 3.02 -12.12 -12.00
C ILE A 39 2.17 -12.63 -13.16
N PRO A 40 1.00 -13.28 -12.92
CA PRO A 40 0.15 -13.72 -14.03
C PRO A 40 -0.38 -12.54 -14.86
N PHE A 41 -0.65 -11.38 -14.26
CA PHE A 41 -1.08 -10.22 -15.05
C PHE A 41 0.03 -9.61 -15.90
N ALA A 42 1.27 -9.61 -15.45
CA ALA A 42 2.42 -9.24 -16.29
C ALA A 42 2.51 -10.16 -17.52
N TRP A 43 2.40 -11.48 -17.32
CA TRP A 43 2.40 -12.46 -18.39
C TRP A 43 1.22 -12.30 -19.37
N LEU A 44 0.01 -12.00 -18.86
CA LEU A 44 -1.16 -11.72 -19.69
C LEU A 44 -0.97 -10.43 -20.50
N ALA A 45 -0.41 -9.38 -19.89
CA ALA A 45 -0.16 -8.10 -20.54
C ALA A 45 0.87 -8.20 -21.67
N ASP A 46 1.81 -9.14 -21.59
CA ASP A 46 2.78 -9.37 -22.67
C ASP A 46 2.13 -10.06 -23.89
N ARG A 47 1.12 -10.89 -23.68
CA ARG A 47 0.49 -11.71 -24.73
C ARG A 47 -0.79 -11.12 -25.30
N TYR A 48 -1.52 -10.35 -24.53
CA TYR A 48 -2.81 -9.79 -24.91
C TYR A 48 -2.79 -8.26 -24.91
N ARG A 49 -3.89 -7.65 -25.36
CA ARG A 49 -4.08 -6.20 -25.29
C ARG A 49 -4.13 -5.76 -23.83
N ARG A 50 -3.19 -4.90 -23.43
CA ARG A 50 -3.05 -4.43 -22.03
C ARG A 50 -4.30 -3.71 -21.55
N VAL A 51 -4.90 -2.87 -22.42
CA VAL A 51 -6.16 -2.18 -22.13
C VAL A 51 -7.27 -3.19 -21.83
N GLY A 52 -7.39 -4.25 -22.65
CA GLY A 52 -8.39 -5.30 -22.43
C GLY A 52 -8.19 -6.06 -21.12
N VAL A 53 -6.95 -6.48 -20.84
CA VAL A 53 -6.60 -7.15 -19.58
C VAL A 53 -6.90 -6.27 -18.36
N LEU A 54 -6.52 -4.98 -18.43
CA LEU A 54 -6.78 -4.03 -17.34
C LEU A 54 -8.27 -3.78 -17.15
N SER A 55 -9.05 -3.66 -18.23
CA SER A 55 -10.51 -3.46 -18.16
C SER A 55 -11.20 -4.64 -17.50
N ILE A 56 -10.89 -5.88 -17.90
CA ILE A 56 -11.46 -7.10 -17.30
C ILE A 56 -11.07 -7.20 -15.82
N ALA A 57 -9.79 -6.99 -15.49
CA ALA A 57 -9.33 -7.05 -14.13
C ALA A 57 -10.00 -5.98 -13.24
N THR A 58 -10.19 -4.76 -13.77
CA THR A 58 -10.91 -3.69 -13.07
C THR A 58 -12.40 -4.05 -12.92
N GLY A 59 -13.00 -4.72 -13.90
CA GLY A 59 -14.38 -5.22 -13.82
C GLY A 59 -14.56 -6.27 -12.73
N VAL A 60 -13.65 -7.23 -12.66
CA VAL A 60 -13.62 -8.24 -11.60
C VAL A 60 -13.44 -7.56 -10.23
N TRP A 61 -12.54 -6.59 -10.12
CA TRP A 61 -12.35 -5.81 -8.89
C TRP A 61 -13.62 -5.06 -8.49
N ALA A 62 -14.27 -4.36 -9.42
CA ALA A 62 -15.50 -3.61 -9.16
C ALA A 62 -16.65 -4.53 -8.70
N GLY A 63 -16.83 -5.67 -9.37
CA GLY A 63 -17.84 -6.68 -8.99
C GLY A 63 -17.58 -7.26 -7.60
N LEU A 64 -16.32 -7.50 -7.24
CA LEU A 64 -15.95 -8.05 -5.94
C LEU A 64 -15.97 -6.99 -4.82
N VAL A 65 -15.81 -5.70 -5.15
CA VAL A 65 -16.12 -4.61 -4.22
C VAL A 65 -17.62 -4.61 -3.91
N ALA A 66 -18.50 -4.69 -4.92
CA ALA A 66 -19.94 -4.81 -4.69
C ALA A 66 -20.30 -6.09 -3.92
N PHE A 67 -19.69 -7.24 -4.26
CA PHE A 67 -19.86 -8.49 -3.54
C PHE A 67 -19.49 -8.37 -2.06
N THR A 68 -18.47 -7.57 -1.72
CA THR A 68 -18.11 -7.30 -0.32
C THR A 68 -19.29 -6.68 0.46
N GLY A 69 -20.13 -5.86 -0.16
CA GLY A 69 -21.36 -5.36 0.45
C GLY A 69 -22.43 -6.43 0.67
N ALA A 70 -22.38 -7.55 -0.06
CA ALA A 70 -23.38 -8.64 0.03
C ALA A 70 -22.94 -9.79 0.95
N VAL A 71 -21.73 -9.79 1.51
CA VAL A 71 -21.23 -10.90 2.32
C VAL A 71 -21.98 -11.05 3.63
N GLN A 72 -22.17 -12.30 4.06
CA GLN A 72 -22.92 -12.65 5.28
C GLN A 72 -22.06 -13.41 6.30
N ASN A 73 -20.83 -13.74 5.96
CA ASN A 73 -19.90 -14.45 6.83
C ASN A 73 -18.45 -14.19 6.43
N ALA A 74 -17.54 -14.56 7.33
CA ALA A 74 -16.11 -14.39 7.17
C ALA A 74 -15.52 -15.07 5.93
N PHE A 75 -16.05 -16.25 5.54
CA PHE A 75 -15.56 -16.96 4.35
C PHE A 75 -15.88 -16.20 3.06
N GLN A 76 -17.10 -15.67 2.94
CA GLN A 76 -17.47 -14.82 1.81
C GLN A 76 -16.63 -13.51 1.80
N LEU A 77 -16.38 -12.92 2.97
CA LEU A 77 -15.50 -11.77 3.08
C LEU A 77 -14.07 -12.09 2.61
N ALA A 78 -13.55 -13.29 2.96
CA ALA A 78 -12.23 -13.74 2.48
C ALA A 78 -12.19 -13.84 0.94
N ILE A 79 -13.25 -14.39 0.32
CA ILE A 79 -13.36 -14.45 -1.16
C ILE A 79 -13.39 -13.04 -1.75
N GLY A 80 -14.19 -12.13 -1.19
CA GLY A 80 -14.24 -10.73 -1.61
C GLY A 80 -12.86 -10.07 -1.52
N ARG A 81 -12.13 -10.26 -0.42
CA ARG A 81 -10.78 -9.70 -0.22
C ARG A 81 -9.73 -10.29 -1.16
N ALA A 82 -9.74 -11.61 -1.32
CA ALA A 82 -8.88 -12.27 -2.30
C ALA A 82 -9.12 -11.75 -3.72
N GLY A 83 -10.37 -11.72 -4.12
CA GLY A 83 -10.76 -11.31 -5.45
C GLY A 83 -10.49 -9.83 -5.74
N THR A 84 -10.74 -8.92 -4.79
CA THR A 84 -10.35 -7.51 -4.93
C THR A 84 -8.83 -7.37 -5.02
N GLY A 85 -8.07 -8.22 -4.32
CA GLY A 85 -6.61 -8.32 -4.46
C GLY A 85 -6.19 -8.71 -5.88
N ILE A 86 -6.81 -9.76 -6.44
CA ILE A 86 -6.55 -10.20 -7.82
C ILE A 86 -6.78 -9.06 -8.79
N GLY A 87 -7.97 -8.46 -8.79
CA GLY A 87 -8.31 -7.40 -9.75
C GLY A 87 -7.39 -6.19 -9.67
N ALA A 88 -7.02 -5.77 -8.45
CA ALA A 88 -6.11 -4.65 -8.24
C ALA A 88 -4.65 -4.96 -8.67
N GLY A 89 -4.25 -6.23 -8.70
CA GLY A 89 -2.90 -6.66 -9.07
C GLY A 89 -2.54 -6.37 -10.52
N ALA A 90 -3.51 -6.32 -11.43
CA ALA A 90 -3.28 -6.01 -12.84
C ALA A 90 -2.73 -4.59 -13.06
N LYS A 91 -3.09 -3.63 -12.21
CA LYS A 91 -2.65 -2.24 -12.33
C LYS A 91 -1.12 -2.12 -12.27
N ILE A 92 -0.46 -2.89 -11.39
CA ILE A 92 0.98 -2.74 -11.10
C ILE A 92 1.84 -2.92 -12.36
N PRO A 93 1.72 -4.01 -13.14
CA PRO A 93 2.52 -4.16 -14.36
C PRO A 93 1.97 -3.37 -15.55
N ILE A 94 0.65 -3.17 -15.65
CA ILE A 94 0.01 -2.67 -16.86
C ILE A 94 0.01 -1.13 -16.92
N SER A 95 -0.35 -0.44 -15.83
CA SER A 95 -0.50 1.02 -15.83
C SER A 95 0.80 1.76 -16.21
N PRO A 96 1.97 1.42 -15.62
CA PRO A 96 3.23 2.05 -16.02
C PRO A 96 3.60 1.79 -17.49
N SER A 97 3.33 0.60 -17.99
CA SER A 97 3.59 0.24 -19.38
C SER A 97 2.71 1.05 -20.35
N LEU A 98 1.42 1.21 -20.04
CA LEU A 98 0.53 2.05 -20.86
C LEU A 98 0.95 3.52 -20.83
N ILE A 99 1.29 4.07 -19.65
CA ILE A 99 1.76 5.45 -19.50
C ILE A 99 3.04 5.68 -20.34
N ALA A 100 3.97 4.73 -20.29
CA ALA A 100 5.21 4.81 -21.04
C ALA A 100 4.97 4.88 -22.56
N ASP A 101 3.98 4.17 -23.07
CA ASP A 101 3.69 4.12 -24.50
C ASP A 101 2.71 5.23 -24.96
N GLN A 102 1.93 5.81 -24.06
CA GLN A 102 0.96 6.88 -24.39
C GLN A 102 1.56 8.28 -24.37
N TYR A 103 2.62 8.51 -23.58
CA TYR A 103 3.14 9.85 -23.33
C TYR A 103 4.61 9.99 -23.75
N PRO A 104 4.97 11.12 -24.41
CA PRO A 104 6.35 11.44 -24.74
C PRO A 104 7.26 11.46 -23.51
N ILE A 105 8.53 11.07 -23.69
CA ILE A 105 9.53 10.99 -22.60
C ILE A 105 9.60 12.29 -21.80
N ALA A 106 9.49 13.44 -22.45
CA ALA A 106 9.61 14.77 -21.82
C ALA A 106 8.56 15.06 -20.74
N ILE A 107 7.34 14.50 -20.85
CA ILE A 107 6.25 14.75 -19.89
C ILE A 107 5.93 13.52 -19.02
N ARG A 108 6.50 12.36 -19.34
CA ARG A 108 6.22 11.06 -18.70
C ARG A 108 6.39 11.11 -17.18
N ALA A 109 7.44 11.77 -16.69
CA ALA A 109 7.68 11.93 -15.27
C ALA A 109 6.54 12.66 -14.54
N ARG A 110 5.93 13.67 -15.18
CA ARG A 110 4.78 14.40 -14.61
C ARG A 110 3.54 13.53 -14.53
N ILE A 111 3.31 12.68 -15.53
CA ILE A 111 2.17 11.75 -15.55
C ILE A 111 2.33 10.68 -14.46
N PHE A 112 3.52 10.11 -14.30
CA PHE A 112 3.80 9.18 -13.20
C PHE A 112 3.64 9.85 -11.83
N ALA A 113 4.06 11.10 -11.68
CA ALA A 113 3.86 11.85 -10.44
C ALA A 113 2.36 12.07 -10.15
N ALA A 114 1.57 12.40 -11.17
CA ALA A 114 0.11 12.54 -11.03
C ALA A 114 -0.55 11.20 -10.65
N GLU A 115 -0.15 10.11 -11.29
CA GLU A 115 -0.63 8.76 -10.96
C GLU A 115 -0.29 8.36 -9.50
N ALA A 116 0.92 8.66 -9.06
CA ALA A 116 1.37 8.37 -7.71
C ALA A 116 0.60 9.14 -6.61
N LEU A 117 0.05 10.33 -6.92
CA LEU A 117 -0.78 11.10 -5.98
C LEU A 117 -2.12 10.43 -5.67
N GLY A 118 -2.62 9.56 -6.55
CA GLY A 118 -3.90 8.88 -6.35
C GLY A 118 -3.96 8.09 -5.04
N ARG A 119 -2.86 7.46 -4.64
CA ARG A 119 -2.82 6.67 -3.40
C ARG A 119 -2.94 7.53 -2.13
N PRO A 120 -2.09 8.54 -1.87
CA PRO A 120 -2.23 9.38 -0.67
C PRO A 120 -3.53 10.17 -0.65
N ILE A 121 -4.03 10.63 -1.80
CA ILE A 121 -5.35 11.27 -1.89
C ILE A 121 -6.45 10.29 -1.46
N GLY A 122 -6.42 9.05 -1.94
CA GLY A 122 -7.37 8.01 -1.54
C GLY A 122 -7.31 7.68 -0.04
N GLN A 123 -6.14 7.75 0.58
CA GLN A 123 -5.98 7.55 2.03
C GLN A 123 -6.58 8.70 2.86
N VAL A 124 -6.60 9.92 2.32
CA VAL A 124 -7.24 11.07 2.98
C VAL A 124 -8.75 11.07 2.76
N ILE A 125 -9.19 10.91 1.51
CA ILE A 125 -10.61 11.06 1.15
C ILE A 125 -11.41 9.79 1.46
N GLY A 126 -10.80 8.62 1.32
CA GLY A 126 -11.48 7.31 1.46
C GLY A 126 -12.15 7.09 2.80
N PRO A 127 -11.47 7.28 3.93
CA PRO A 127 -12.06 7.15 5.26
C PRO A 127 -13.25 8.09 5.50
N PHE A 128 -13.09 9.34 5.07
CA PHE A 128 -14.14 10.37 5.19
C PHE A 128 -15.39 9.99 4.40
N ILE A 129 -15.23 9.57 3.14
CA ILE A 129 -16.36 9.13 2.31
C ILE A 129 -17.00 7.86 2.89
N ALA A 130 -16.21 6.88 3.32
CA ALA A 130 -16.73 5.63 3.87
C ALA A 130 -17.61 5.89 5.11
N GLY A 131 -17.09 6.66 6.07
CA GLY A 131 -17.84 7.02 7.26
C GLY A 131 -19.05 7.90 6.95
N GLY A 132 -18.94 8.83 6.00
CA GLY A 132 -20.03 9.69 5.57
C GLY A 132 -21.20 8.94 4.93
N ILE A 133 -20.90 7.88 4.15
CA ILE A 133 -21.94 7.03 3.56
C ILE A 133 -22.71 6.31 4.66
N VAL A 134 -22.03 5.72 5.64
CA VAL A 134 -22.67 4.99 6.74
C VAL A 134 -23.55 5.93 7.57
N LEU A 135 -23.06 7.14 7.87
CA LEU A 135 -23.85 8.14 8.57
C LEU A 135 -25.17 8.48 7.83
N ILE A 136 -25.11 8.62 6.50
CA ILE A 136 -26.30 8.92 5.68
C ILE A 136 -27.22 7.68 5.57
N ALA A 137 -26.66 6.48 5.59
CA ALA A 137 -27.43 5.23 5.52
C ALA A 137 -28.25 4.95 6.78
N GLY A 138 -27.81 5.43 7.96
CA GLY A 138 -28.55 5.28 9.21
C GLY A 138 -27.68 4.95 10.43
N ASP A 139 -26.38 4.75 10.22
CA ASP A 139 -25.37 4.40 11.25
C ASP A 139 -25.71 3.07 12.00
N GLY A 140 -26.38 2.15 11.30
CA GLY A 140 -26.70 0.81 11.79
C GLY A 140 -25.58 -0.20 11.52
N PRO A 141 -25.58 -1.36 12.22
CA PRO A 141 -24.50 -2.36 12.13
C PRO A 141 -24.31 -2.96 10.74
N ASP A 142 -25.31 -2.89 9.85
CA ASP A 142 -25.23 -3.40 8.46
C ASP A 142 -25.06 -2.29 7.41
N ASP A 143 -25.08 -1.02 7.79
CA ASP A 143 -25.04 0.10 6.85
C ASP A 143 -23.67 0.28 6.18
N TRP A 144 -22.61 -0.34 6.72
CA TRP A 144 -21.31 -0.47 6.06
C TRP A 144 -21.39 -1.10 4.67
N ARG A 145 -22.39 -1.95 4.41
CA ARG A 145 -22.63 -2.62 3.11
C ARG A 145 -22.92 -1.61 2.01
N VAL A 146 -23.65 -0.55 2.35
CA VAL A 146 -23.99 0.54 1.42
C VAL A 146 -22.72 1.22 0.90
N ALA A 147 -21.71 1.40 1.76
CA ALA A 147 -20.44 1.98 1.35
C ALA A 147 -19.74 1.16 0.26
N PHE A 148 -19.73 -0.16 0.36
CA PHE A 148 -19.13 -1.02 -0.66
C PHE A 148 -19.92 -1.04 -1.97
N TYR A 149 -21.25 -1.00 -1.92
CA TYR A 149 -22.07 -0.83 -3.12
C TYR A 149 -21.79 0.50 -3.81
N LEU A 150 -21.73 1.59 -3.06
CA LEU A 150 -21.45 2.91 -3.63
C LEU A 150 -20.00 3.02 -4.17
N PHE A 151 -19.02 2.41 -3.52
CA PHE A 151 -17.64 2.36 -4.03
C PHE A 151 -17.49 1.52 -5.32
N SER A 152 -18.40 0.58 -5.57
CA SER A 152 -18.38 -0.17 -6.82
C SER A 152 -18.81 0.65 -8.05
N ILE A 153 -19.64 1.68 -7.86
CA ILE A 153 -20.15 2.53 -8.96
C ILE A 153 -19.02 3.26 -9.69
N PRO A 154 -18.17 4.07 -9.04
CA PRO A 154 -17.06 4.71 -9.76
C PRO A 154 -16.07 3.68 -10.34
N ALA A 155 -15.91 2.52 -9.71
CA ALA A 155 -15.10 1.45 -10.26
C ALA A 155 -15.68 0.90 -11.57
N LEU A 156 -17.00 0.71 -11.67
CA LEU A 156 -17.69 0.30 -12.89
C LEU A 156 -17.57 1.38 -13.99
N ILE A 157 -17.68 2.65 -13.63
CA ILE A 157 -17.47 3.77 -14.57
C ILE A 157 -16.04 3.69 -15.14
N LEU A 158 -15.04 3.42 -14.28
CA LEU A 158 -13.65 3.25 -14.72
C LEU A 158 -13.48 2.06 -15.67
N VAL A 159 -14.21 0.95 -15.51
CA VAL A 159 -14.18 -0.18 -16.44
C VAL A 159 -14.55 0.28 -17.85
N VAL A 160 -15.65 1.03 -17.97
CA VAL A 160 -16.10 1.58 -19.25
C VAL A 160 -15.07 2.56 -19.82
N ALA A 161 -14.55 3.46 -18.98
CA ALA A 161 -13.54 4.43 -19.39
C ALA A 161 -12.26 3.74 -19.90
N ILE A 162 -11.77 2.71 -19.21
CA ILE A 162 -10.60 1.93 -19.63
C ILE A 162 -10.90 1.18 -20.93
N PHE A 163 -12.06 0.56 -21.04
CA PHE A 163 -12.44 -0.19 -22.26
C PHE A 163 -12.46 0.68 -23.51
N LEU A 164 -12.82 1.96 -23.38
CA LEU A 164 -12.84 2.94 -24.47
C LEU A 164 -11.44 3.45 -24.85
N LEU A 165 -10.40 3.18 -24.05
CA LEU A 165 -9.04 3.57 -24.40
C LEU A 165 -8.52 2.79 -25.61
N LYS A 166 -7.77 3.50 -26.45
CA LYS A 166 -7.05 2.84 -27.54
C LYS A 166 -5.77 2.21 -27.00
N GLU A 167 -5.48 0.98 -27.43
CA GLU A 167 -4.20 0.34 -27.12
C GLU A 167 -3.06 1.10 -27.78
N PRO A 168 -2.10 1.68 -27.05
CA PRO A 168 -0.96 2.36 -27.66
C PRO A 168 0.00 1.37 -28.30
N VAL A 169 0.68 1.79 -29.35
CA VAL A 169 1.75 1.02 -29.97
C VAL A 169 2.91 0.88 -28.96
N ARG A 170 3.38 -0.33 -28.74
CA ARG A 170 4.47 -0.60 -27.78
C ARG A 170 5.76 0.08 -28.24
N GLY A 171 6.37 0.86 -27.36
CA GLY A 171 7.64 1.53 -27.60
C GLY A 171 7.58 2.68 -28.63
N ALA A 172 6.39 3.19 -28.98
CA ALA A 172 6.24 4.21 -30.04
C ALA A 172 7.17 5.42 -29.84
N TYR A 173 7.27 5.94 -28.64
CA TYR A 173 8.12 7.12 -28.36
C TYR A 173 9.59 6.77 -28.09
N GLU A 174 9.90 5.53 -27.78
CA GLU A 174 11.28 5.08 -27.54
C GLU A 174 11.98 4.77 -28.85
N GLN A 175 11.26 4.23 -29.84
CA GLN A 175 11.77 3.97 -31.18
C GLN A 175 12.25 5.26 -31.86
N ASP A 176 11.49 6.34 -31.74
CA ASP A 176 11.85 7.63 -32.36
C ASP A 176 12.99 8.35 -31.60
N ALA A 177 12.98 8.31 -30.26
CA ALA A 177 13.88 9.11 -29.43
C ALA A 177 15.25 8.45 -29.18
N VAL A 178 15.31 7.10 -29.10
CA VAL A 178 16.52 6.35 -28.76
C VAL A 178 17.21 5.76 -29.99
N LEU A 179 16.46 5.40 -31.01
CA LEU A 179 16.97 4.68 -32.19
C LEU A 179 17.13 5.54 -33.43
N GLY A 180 16.74 6.83 -33.39
CA GLY A 180 16.90 7.75 -34.56
C GLY A 180 16.37 7.18 -35.87
N GLY A 181 15.33 6.37 -35.84
CA GLY A 181 14.72 5.72 -36.99
C GLY A 181 15.47 4.52 -37.59
N LYS A 182 16.59 4.10 -37.00
CA LYS A 182 17.32 2.89 -37.41
C LYS A 182 17.08 1.77 -36.42
N LEU A 183 16.16 0.89 -36.73
CA LEU A 183 16.00 -0.44 -36.09
C LEU A 183 17.20 -1.33 -36.48
N GLU A 184 18.35 -1.15 -35.85
CA GLU A 184 19.15 -2.34 -35.57
C GLU A 184 18.41 -3.06 -34.45
N LYS A 185 18.05 -4.31 -34.71
CA LYS A 185 17.48 -5.24 -33.70
C LYS A 185 18.36 -5.14 -32.47
N ALA A 186 18.01 -4.29 -31.50
CA ALA A 186 18.54 -4.43 -30.17
C ALA A 186 18.16 -5.86 -29.79
N GLN A 187 19.15 -6.73 -29.67
CA GLN A 187 18.96 -8.08 -29.20
C GLN A 187 18.22 -7.95 -27.88
N GLU A 188 16.94 -8.29 -27.89
CA GLU A 188 16.17 -8.44 -26.64
C GLU A 188 16.89 -9.55 -25.88
N GLU A 189 17.82 -9.14 -25.03
CA GLU A 189 18.40 -10.09 -24.10
C GLU A 189 17.25 -10.67 -23.28
N PRO A 190 17.15 -12.00 -23.16
CA PRO A 190 16.02 -12.65 -22.52
C PRO A 190 15.84 -12.10 -21.10
N PRO A 191 14.59 -11.89 -20.66
CA PRO A 191 14.30 -11.36 -19.33
C PRO A 191 14.95 -12.24 -18.28
N VAL A 192 15.56 -11.59 -17.28
CA VAL A 192 16.23 -12.30 -16.18
C VAL A 192 15.21 -13.20 -15.48
N ARG A 193 15.46 -14.51 -15.44
CA ARG A 193 14.56 -15.45 -14.76
C ARG A 193 14.39 -15.06 -13.30
N LEU A 194 13.16 -15.10 -12.79
CA LEU A 194 12.83 -14.73 -11.40
C LEU A 194 13.73 -15.45 -10.38
N SER A 195 14.03 -16.72 -10.59
CA SER A 195 14.91 -17.50 -9.70
C SER A 195 16.35 -16.97 -9.65
N SER A 196 16.92 -16.58 -10.79
CA SER A 196 18.27 -16.03 -10.86
C SER A 196 18.34 -14.60 -10.34
N ALA A 197 17.27 -13.79 -10.54
CA ALA A 197 17.14 -12.48 -9.93
C ALA A 197 17.08 -12.59 -8.40
N PHE A 198 16.27 -13.50 -7.88
CA PHE A 198 16.15 -13.74 -6.43
C PHE A 198 17.48 -14.17 -5.80
N GLN A 199 18.20 -15.10 -6.43
CA GLN A 199 19.52 -15.55 -5.95
C GLN A 199 20.54 -14.42 -5.93
N ARG A 200 20.54 -13.54 -6.95
CA ARG A 200 21.44 -12.37 -7.00
C ARG A 200 21.07 -11.33 -5.96
N LEU A 201 19.77 -11.01 -5.81
CA LEU A 201 19.27 -10.03 -4.83
C LEU A 201 19.53 -10.47 -3.39
N LYS A 202 19.49 -11.78 -3.10
CA LYS A 202 19.83 -12.34 -1.79
C LYS A 202 21.28 -12.04 -1.39
N ASN A 203 22.18 -11.89 -2.34
CA ASN A 203 23.59 -11.61 -2.10
C ASN A 203 23.86 -10.09 -1.89
N VAL A 204 22.91 -9.20 -2.24
CA VAL A 204 22.98 -7.76 -2.00
C VAL A 204 22.55 -7.51 -0.56
N ARG A 205 23.51 -7.39 0.36
CA ARG A 205 23.24 -7.31 1.80
C ARG A 205 22.41 -6.09 2.18
N SER A 206 22.73 -4.92 1.61
CA SER A 206 21.97 -3.69 1.87
C SER A 206 20.50 -3.83 1.45
N PHE A 207 20.22 -4.48 0.33
CA PHE A 207 18.87 -4.75 -0.14
C PHE A 207 18.12 -5.69 0.80
N TYR A 208 18.76 -6.76 1.28
CA TYR A 208 18.14 -7.70 2.21
C TYR A 208 17.68 -7.03 3.51
N TYR A 209 18.55 -6.27 4.16
CA TYR A 209 18.20 -5.52 5.39
C TYR A 209 17.12 -4.47 5.13
N LEU A 210 17.17 -3.82 3.97
CA LEU A 210 16.14 -2.87 3.56
C LEU A 210 14.77 -3.55 3.44
N VAL A 211 14.68 -4.68 2.73
CA VAL A 211 13.42 -5.40 2.46
C VAL A 211 12.78 -5.90 3.75
N VAL A 212 13.58 -6.51 4.63
CA VAL A 212 13.08 -7.01 5.92
C VAL A 212 12.61 -5.85 6.80
N GLY A 213 13.38 -4.75 6.85
CA GLY A 213 13.02 -3.57 7.64
C GLY A 213 11.79 -2.84 7.10
N ILE A 214 11.62 -2.75 5.77
CA ILE A 214 10.42 -2.18 5.13
C ILE A 214 9.17 -3.04 5.38
N GLY A 215 9.32 -4.34 5.59
CA GLY A 215 8.20 -5.22 5.95
C GLY A 215 7.34 -4.64 7.07
N VAL A 216 7.98 -3.95 8.02
CA VAL A 216 7.27 -3.25 9.12
C VAL A 216 6.26 -2.21 8.61
N LEU A 217 6.49 -1.55 7.47
CA LEU A 217 5.52 -0.61 6.91
C LEU A 217 4.18 -1.26 6.54
N GLY A 218 4.14 -2.58 6.41
CA GLY A 218 2.90 -3.32 6.21
C GLY A 218 1.94 -3.22 7.41
N PHE A 219 2.46 -3.22 8.65
CA PHE A 219 1.66 -2.94 9.85
C PHE A 219 0.98 -1.58 9.78
N ALA A 220 1.77 -0.59 9.41
CA ALA A 220 1.33 0.78 9.30
C ALA A 220 0.25 0.99 8.24
N LEU A 221 0.12 0.09 7.27
CA LEU A 221 -0.84 0.22 6.18
C LEU A 221 -2.23 -0.35 6.49
N VAL A 222 -2.30 -1.39 7.31
CA VAL A 222 -3.57 -2.10 7.57
C VAL A 222 -3.78 -2.32 9.06
N ALA A 223 -2.86 -3.01 9.74
CA ALA A 223 -3.06 -3.42 11.14
C ALA A 223 -3.27 -2.21 12.07
N VAL A 224 -2.33 -1.26 12.07
CA VAL A 224 -2.42 -0.10 12.97
C VAL A 224 -3.65 0.77 12.72
N PRO A 225 -3.96 1.20 11.48
CA PRO A 225 -5.15 2.01 11.23
C PRO A 225 -6.46 1.29 11.60
N THR A 226 -6.57 -0.02 11.35
CA THR A 226 -7.76 -0.80 11.71
C THR A 226 -7.89 -0.93 13.22
N THR A 227 -6.79 -1.26 13.93
CA THR A 227 -6.83 -1.35 15.41
C THR A 227 -7.08 0.01 16.06
N VAL A 228 -6.60 1.11 15.47
CA VAL A 228 -6.97 2.47 15.92
C VAL A 228 -8.45 2.75 15.70
N SER A 229 -9.05 2.26 14.60
CA SER A 229 -10.50 2.39 14.37
C SER A 229 -11.32 1.62 15.42
N LEU A 230 -10.91 0.38 15.76
CA LEU A 230 -11.51 -0.42 16.84
C LEU A 230 -11.38 0.32 18.19
N LEU A 231 -10.19 0.81 18.51
CA LEU A 231 -9.95 1.58 19.74
C LEU A 231 -10.82 2.84 19.83
N LEU A 232 -11.04 3.54 18.71
CA LEU A 232 -11.89 4.73 18.68
C LEU A 232 -13.36 4.39 18.93
N GLU A 233 -13.80 3.23 18.52
CA GLU A 233 -15.15 2.75 18.83
C GLU A 233 -15.24 2.31 20.29
N GLU A 234 -14.41 1.37 20.73
CA GLU A 234 -14.53 0.74 22.05
C GLU A 234 -14.33 1.72 23.20
N TYR A 235 -13.30 2.61 23.11
CA TYR A 235 -12.96 3.52 24.21
C TYR A 235 -13.62 4.89 24.13
N TYR A 236 -14.10 5.32 22.96
CA TYR A 236 -14.65 6.67 22.76
C TYR A 236 -16.08 6.67 22.21
N ASP A 237 -16.63 5.49 21.92
CA ASP A 237 -17.97 5.34 21.33
C ASP A 237 -18.16 6.21 20.06
N TYR A 238 -17.16 6.16 19.17
CA TYR A 238 -17.19 6.94 17.93
C TYR A 238 -17.72 6.11 16.77
N GLY A 239 -18.89 6.52 16.24
CA GLY A 239 -19.45 5.95 15.01
C GLY A 239 -18.54 6.13 13.79
N ALA A 240 -18.86 5.43 12.71
CA ALA A 240 -18.05 5.32 11.49
C ALA A 240 -17.61 6.68 10.92
N PHE A 241 -18.49 7.70 10.95
CA PHE A 241 -18.16 9.03 10.43
C PHE A 241 -17.04 9.72 11.22
N LYS A 242 -17.14 9.71 12.57
CA LYS A 242 -16.10 10.32 13.43
C LYS A 242 -14.77 9.60 13.27
N ARG A 243 -14.77 8.26 13.21
CA ARG A 243 -13.56 7.45 12.96
C ARG A 243 -12.96 7.81 11.62
N GLY A 244 -13.76 7.84 10.56
CA GLY A 244 -13.34 8.21 9.21
C GLY A 244 -12.73 9.60 9.12
N TRP A 245 -13.37 10.59 9.76
CA TRP A 245 -12.89 11.97 9.82
C TRP A 245 -11.52 12.07 10.51
N LEU A 246 -11.34 11.46 11.67
CA LEU A 246 -10.10 11.50 12.44
C LEU A 246 -8.95 10.81 11.69
N ILE A 247 -9.22 9.65 11.07
CA ILE A 247 -8.23 8.93 10.26
C ILE A 247 -7.87 9.76 9.02
N SER A 248 -8.83 10.41 8.37
CA SER A 248 -8.57 11.27 7.21
C SER A 248 -7.65 12.46 7.56
N ILE A 249 -7.90 13.14 8.66
CA ILE A 249 -7.03 14.24 9.13
C ILE A 249 -5.61 13.74 9.39
N SER A 250 -5.48 12.57 10.00
CA SER A 250 -4.16 12.02 10.30
C SER A 250 -3.35 11.69 9.03
N TRP A 251 -4.01 11.25 7.96
CA TRP A 251 -3.38 11.02 6.66
C TRP A 251 -3.10 12.32 5.88
N ALA A 252 -3.87 13.39 6.11
CA ALA A 252 -3.60 14.68 5.51
C ALA A 252 -2.22 15.24 5.91
N ALA A 253 -1.79 15.00 7.16
CA ALA A 253 -0.43 15.36 7.59
C ALA A 253 0.65 14.57 6.86
N ALA A 254 0.41 13.28 6.57
CA ALA A 254 1.32 12.49 5.73
C ALA A 254 1.45 13.09 4.32
N LEU A 255 0.33 13.53 3.72
CA LEU A 255 0.34 14.18 2.40
C LEU A 255 1.17 15.47 2.40
N ILE A 256 1.11 16.26 3.49
CA ILE A 256 1.93 17.46 3.66
C ILE A 256 3.42 17.08 3.87
N ALA A 257 3.71 16.06 4.65
CA ALA A 257 5.09 15.65 4.97
C ALA A 257 5.85 15.09 3.76
N ILE A 258 5.17 14.44 2.81
CA ILE A 258 5.75 13.80 1.63
C ILE A 258 6.68 14.72 0.82
N PRO A 259 6.29 15.93 0.37
CA PRO A 259 7.17 16.78 -0.42
C PRO A 259 8.39 17.30 0.36
N PHE A 260 8.26 17.55 1.67
CA PHE A 260 9.39 17.96 2.52
C PHE A 260 10.37 16.82 2.72
N ALA A 261 9.86 15.61 3.00
CA ALA A 261 10.68 14.42 3.12
C ALA A 261 11.38 14.05 1.81
N GLY A 262 10.73 14.23 0.67
CA GLY A 262 11.32 14.03 -0.64
C GLY A 262 12.50 14.97 -0.85
N LYS A 263 12.32 16.27 -0.64
CA LYS A 263 13.42 17.27 -0.77
C LYS A 263 14.58 16.99 0.18
N LEU A 264 14.29 16.64 1.44
CA LEU A 264 15.30 16.28 2.42
C LEU A 264 16.05 15.01 2.01
N GLY A 265 15.32 13.99 1.59
CA GLY A 265 15.88 12.74 1.11
C GLY A 265 16.80 12.92 -0.10
N ASP A 266 16.36 13.68 -1.09
CA ASP A 266 17.19 14.01 -2.27
C ASP A 266 18.48 14.74 -1.88
N LYS A 267 18.40 15.72 -0.98
CA LYS A 267 19.56 16.44 -0.47
C LYS A 267 20.54 15.50 0.24
N LEU A 268 20.03 14.62 1.11
CA LEU A 268 20.85 13.66 1.84
C LEU A 268 21.44 12.60 0.91
N PHE A 269 20.66 12.11 -0.04
CA PHE A 269 21.08 11.11 -1.02
C PHE A 269 22.24 11.62 -1.88
N ARG A 270 22.20 12.90 -2.33
CA ARG A 270 23.29 13.53 -3.10
C ARG A 270 24.57 13.69 -2.29
N GLN A 271 24.48 13.86 -0.97
CA GLN A 271 25.65 13.95 -0.10
C GLN A 271 26.27 12.57 0.16
N ASP A 272 25.46 11.63 0.59
CA ASP A 272 25.82 10.21 0.80
C ASP A 272 24.54 9.37 0.80
N PRO A 273 24.40 8.43 -0.15
CA PRO A 273 23.23 7.54 -0.19
C PRO A 273 22.92 6.82 1.14
N LYS A 274 23.92 6.57 1.98
CA LYS A 274 23.73 6.02 3.33
C LYS A 274 22.84 6.89 4.20
N LYS A 275 22.92 8.22 4.08
CA LYS A 275 22.12 9.16 4.87
C LYS A 275 20.62 9.04 4.54
N ALA A 276 20.28 8.71 3.29
CA ALA A 276 18.87 8.46 2.91
C ALA A 276 18.32 7.21 3.56
N LEU A 277 19.10 6.11 3.64
CA LEU A 277 18.70 4.92 4.41
C LEU A 277 18.57 5.22 5.91
N TRP A 278 19.49 6.01 6.45
CA TRP A 278 19.40 6.45 7.85
C TRP A 278 18.13 7.24 8.11
N LEU A 279 17.80 8.20 7.23
CA LEU A 279 16.55 8.95 7.32
C LEU A 279 15.33 8.00 7.28
N MET A 280 15.32 7.06 6.33
CA MET A 280 14.23 6.10 6.20
C MET A 280 14.07 5.25 7.47
N GLY A 281 15.15 4.67 7.98
CA GLY A 281 15.12 3.85 9.19
C GLY A 281 14.70 4.64 10.44
N LEU A 282 15.15 5.90 10.56
CA LEU A 282 14.73 6.82 11.62
C LEU A 282 13.23 7.11 11.55
N LEU A 283 12.70 7.39 10.36
CA LEU A 283 11.28 7.68 10.16
C LEU A 283 10.40 6.45 10.50
N VAL A 284 10.86 5.25 10.15
CA VAL A 284 10.17 3.99 10.54
C VAL A 284 10.16 3.80 12.05
N ALA A 285 11.29 4.04 12.71
CA ALA A 285 11.39 3.96 14.18
C ALA A 285 10.49 5.00 14.88
N LEU A 286 10.54 6.27 14.40
CA LEU A 286 9.72 7.36 14.93
C LEU A 286 8.21 7.10 14.75
N TYR A 287 7.80 6.48 13.63
CA TYR A 287 6.42 6.04 13.45
C TYR A 287 5.96 5.18 14.63
N GLY A 288 6.71 4.14 14.96
CA GLY A 288 6.37 3.25 16.06
C GLY A 288 6.36 3.97 17.42
N VAL A 289 7.33 4.84 17.67
CA VAL A 289 7.40 5.63 18.91
C VAL A 289 6.17 6.53 19.04
N PHE A 290 5.82 7.29 18.01
CA PHE A 290 4.68 8.20 18.06
C PHE A 290 3.36 7.45 18.22
N VAL A 291 3.12 6.38 17.47
CA VAL A 291 1.91 5.57 17.63
C VAL A 291 1.81 5.03 19.07
N THR A 292 2.91 4.49 19.60
CA THR A 292 2.94 3.93 20.97
C THR A 292 2.67 4.99 22.04
N ILE A 293 3.26 6.17 21.90
CA ILE A 293 3.02 7.27 22.85
C ILE A 293 1.55 7.71 22.74
N GLY A 294 1.03 7.86 21.52
CA GLY A 294 -0.34 8.30 21.27
C GLY A 294 -1.37 7.40 21.93
N VAL A 295 -1.27 6.07 21.74
CA VAL A 295 -2.27 5.12 22.27
C VAL A 295 -2.26 4.99 23.79
N ARG A 296 -1.23 5.49 24.47
CA ARG A 296 -1.19 5.53 25.94
C ARG A 296 -2.01 6.66 26.55
N PHE A 297 -2.27 7.72 25.78
CA PHE A 297 -3.12 8.80 26.27
C PHE A 297 -4.60 8.42 26.21
N THR A 298 -5.33 8.76 27.27
CA THR A 298 -6.79 8.66 27.30
C THR A 298 -7.45 9.88 26.65
N ASN A 299 -6.71 11.00 26.52
CA ASN A 299 -7.19 12.19 25.84
C ASN A 299 -7.10 11.97 24.32
N ILE A 300 -8.25 12.04 23.67
CA ILE A 300 -8.38 11.83 22.21
C ILE A 300 -7.51 12.80 21.39
N VAL A 301 -7.36 14.04 21.81
CA VAL A 301 -6.56 15.05 21.08
C VAL A 301 -5.09 14.62 21.08
N LEU A 302 -4.55 14.22 22.24
CA LEU A 302 -3.17 13.76 22.34
C LEU A 302 -2.95 12.47 21.55
N LEU A 303 -3.87 11.50 21.64
CA LEU A 303 -3.83 10.30 20.82
C LEU A 303 -3.74 10.65 19.34
N MET A 304 -4.62 11.50 18.85
CA MET A 304 -4.68 11.86 17.43
C MET A 304 -3.49 12.70 16.97
N VAL A 305 -2.95 13.58 17.82
CA VAL A 305 -1.72 14.35 17.50
C VAL A 305 -0.54 13.39 17.28
N PHE A 306 -0.31 12.47 18.20
CA PHE A 306 0.80 11.53 18.06
C PHE A 306 0.57 10.52 16.93
N TYR A 307 -0.66 10.04 16.73
CA TYR A 307 -0.99 9.19 15.59
C TYR A 307 -0.76 9.91 14.24
N THR A 308 -1.12 11.19 14.18
CA THR A 308 -0.89 12.06 13.01
C THR A 308 0.60 12.25 12.72
N LEU A 309 1.42 12.50 13.76
CA LEU A 309 2.88 12.56 13.62
C LEU A 309 3.47 11.22 13.15
N GLY A 310 2.94 10.11 13.65
CA GLY A 310 3.29 8.77 13.18
C GLY A 310 3.00 8.63 11.67
N ASN A 311 1.79 8.92 11.21
CA ASN A 311 1.43 8.83 9.81
C ASN A 311 2.27 9.75 8.91
N ALA A 312 2.64 10.93 9.38
CA ALA A 312 3.57 11.82 8.69
C ALA A 312 4.95 11.16 8.51
N CYS A 313 5.49 10.52 9.55
CA CYS A 313 6.74 9.76 9.47
C CYS A 313 6.63 8.58 8.51
N GLN A 314 5.50 7.85 8.52
CA GLN A 314 5.26 6.75 7.59
C GLN A 314 5.23 7.22 6.13
N GLY A 315 4.46 8.26 5.82
CA GLY A 315 4.40 8.84 4.48
C GLY A 315 5.78 9.29 4.00
N ALA A 316 6.52 9.96 4.88
CA ALA A 316 7.89 10.38 4.63
C ALA A 316 8.85 9.21 4.37
N ALA A 317 8.73 8.11 5.11
CA ALA A 317 9.56 6.91 4.91
C ALA A 317 9.31 6.26 3.53
N PHE A 318 8.05 6.21 3.07
CA PHE A 318 7.72 5.67 1.75
C PHE A 318 8.38 6.45 0.60
N THR A 319 8.59 7.75 0.74
CA THR A 319 9.24 8.55 -0.32
C THR A 319 10.70 8.14 -0.55
N GLN A 320 11.37 7.62 0.49
CA GLN A 320 12.77 7.20 0.40
C GLN A 320 12.95 5.81 -0.21
N MET A 321 11.89 5.02 -0.29
CA MET A 321 11.94 3.62 -0.74
C MET A 321 12.42 3.50 -2.19
N GLY A 322 11.82 4.25 -3.10
CA GLY A 322 12.13 4.19 -4.53
C GLY A 322 13.59 4.53 -4.85
N PRO A 323 14.10 5.72 -4.48
CA PRO A 323 15.49 6.11 -4.70
C PRO A 323 16.48 5.12 -4.08
N THR A 324 16.21 4.65 -2.86
CA THR A 324 17.08 3.73 -2.15
C THR A 324 17.20 2.37 -2.83
N ILE A 325 16.08 1.76 -3.22
CA ILE A 325 16.08 0.48 -3.96
C ILE A 325 16.80 0.65 -5.28
N SER A 326 16.54 1.74 -5.99
CA SER A 326 17.16 2.02 -7.29
C SER A 326 18.67 2.24 -7.21
N ALA A 327 19.18 2.66 -6.06
CA ALA A 327 20.62 2.86 -5.84
C ALA A 327 21.37 1.55 -5.55
N VAL A 328 20.71 0.57 -4.95
CA VAL A 328 21.34 -0.69 -4.50
C VAL A 328 21.16 -1.81 -5.51
N VAL A 329 20.10 -1.73 -6.33
CA VAL A 329 19.71 -2.81 -7.24
C VAL A 329 20.05 -2.44 -8.69
N PRO A 330 20.76 -3.32 -9.44
CA PRO A 330 21.01 -3.13 -10.87
C PRO A 330 19.72 -2.88 -11.64
N TYR A 331 19.76 -1.98 -12.63
CA TYR A 331 18.57 -1.51 -13.37
C TYR A 331 17.71 -2.64 -13.95
N ARG A 332 18.32 -3.73 -14.41
CA ARG A 332 17.64 -4.92 -14.98
C ARG A 332 16.83 -5.72 -13.94
N MET A 333 17.12 -5.55 -12.65
CA MET A 333 16.50 -6.31 -11.56
C MET A 333 15.58 -5.45 -10.69
N ARG A 334 15.41 -4.16 -10.99
CA ARG A 334 14.61 -3.24 -10.17
C ARG A 334 13.14 -3.65 -10.08
N ALA A 335 12.56 -4.11 -11.18
CA ALA A 335 11.16 -4.56 -11.19
C ALA A 335 10.94 -5.74 -10.22
N GLN A 336 11.84 -6.74 -10.25
CA GLN A 336 11.80 -7.88 -9.34
C GLN A 336 12.05 -7.46 -7.89
N ALA A 337 12.95 -6.51 -7.67
CA ALA A 337 13.23 -5.97 -6.34
C ALA A 337 12.00 -5.26 -5.75
N PHE A 338 11.31 -4.41 -6.51
CA PHE A 338 10.08 -3.77 -6.07
C PHE A 338 8.96 -4.78 -5.81
N SER A 339 8.84 -5.82 -6.63
CA SER A 339 7.89 -6.91 -6.39
C SER A 339 8.18 -7.64 -5.08
N LEU A 340 9.45 -7.95 -4.81
CA LEU A 340 9.88 -8.60 -3.57
C LEU A 340 9.58 -7.72 -2.34
N VAL A 341 9.87 -6.43 -2.41
CA VAL A 341 9.51 -5.47 -1.36
C VAL A 341 8.00 -5.48 -1.11
N GLY A 342 7.18 -5.48 -2.17
CA GLY A 342 5.72 -5.60 -2.05
C GLY A 342 5.29 -6.86 -1.33
N VAL A 343 5.90 -8.02 -1.65
CA VAL A 343 5.64 -9.29 -0.95
C VAL A 343 5.93 -9.15 0.55
N TYR A 344 7.09 -8.60 0.92
CA TYR A 344 7.44 -8.44 2.34
C TYR A 344 6.50 -7.48 3.07
N ILE A 345 6.13 -6.35 2.44
CA ILE A 345 5.18 -5.40 3.04
C ILE A 345 3.85 -6.07 3.31
N PHE A 346 3.27 -6.75 2.32
CA PHE A 346 1.91 -7.29 2.46
C PHE A 346 1.87 -8.63 3.19
N LEU A 347 2.86 -9.50 3.02
CA LEU A 347 2.88 -10.80 3.67
C LEU A 347 3.38 -10.69 5.12
N MET A 348 4.60 -10.16 5.32
CA MET A 348 5.20 -10.10 6.67
C MET A 348 4.57 -9.00 7.53
N GLY A 349 4.53 -7.77 7.02
CA GLY A 349 3.98 -6.65 7.77
C GLY A 349 2.45 -6.66 7.78
N GLY A 350 1.80 -6.75 6.63
CA GLY A 350 0.35 -6.70 6.53
C GLY A 350 -0.32 -7.94 7.13
N PHE A 351 -0.10 -9.11 6.55
CA PHE A 351 -0.84 -10.32 6.91
C PHE A 351 -0.38 -10.90 8.26
N PHE A 352 0.89 -11.33 8.37
CA PHE A 352 1.36 -11.89 9.65
C PHE A 352 1.35 -10.87 10.77
N GLY A 353 1.69 -9.62 10.47
CA GLY A 353 1.60 -8.54 11.43
C GLY A 353 0.16 -8.23 11.86
N GLY A 354 -0.78 -8.29 10.93
CA GLY A 354 -2.21 -8.15 11.21
C GLY A 354 -2.71 -9.25 12.12
N LEU A 355 -2.40 -10.53 11.81
CA LEU A 355 -2.76 -11.66 12.66
C LEU A 355 -2.16 -11.54 14.07
N LEU A 356 -0.89 -11.15 14.18
CA LEU A 356 -0.25 -10.96 15.46
C LEU A 356 -0.93 -9.84 16.27
N THR A 357 -1.16 -8.69 15.66
CA THR A 357 -1.82 -7.55 16.33
C THR A 357 -3.25 -7.93 16.73
N GLY A 358 -4.00 -8.62 15.87
CA GLY A 358 -5.34 -9.09 16.18
C GLY A 358 -5.36 -10.07 17.35
N ALA A 359 -4.47 -11.07 17.36
CA ALA A 359 -4.40 -12.03 18.46
C ALA A 359 -4.08 -11.35 19.82
N PHE A 360 -3.21 -10.33 19.81
CA PHE A 360 -2.98 -9.53 21.02
C PHE A 360 -4.19 -8.63 21.35
N SER A 361 -4.91 -8.13 20.34
CA SER A 361 -6.12 -7.33 20.53
C SER A 361 -7.24 -8.17 21.15
N ASP A 362 -7.53 -9.35 20.59
CA ASP A 362 -8.51 -10.30 21.13
C ASP A 362 -8.19 -10.72 22.60
N ALA A 363 -6.90 -10.84 22.95
CA ALA A 363 -6.48 -11.31 24.27
C ALA A 363 -6.36 -10.20 25.33
N TYR A 364 -5.94 -9.00 24.95
CA TYR A 364 -5.53 -7.94 25.86
C TYR A 364 -6.09 -6.55 25.54
N GLY A 365 -6.94 -6.44 24.52
CA GLY A 365 -7.51 -5.20 24.00
C GLY A 365 -6.57 -4.43 23.06
N GLU A 366 -7.14 -3.55 22.23
CA GLU A 366 -6.48 -2.84 21.12
C GLU A 366 -5.33 -1.95 21.61
N ARG A 367 -5.52 -1.25 22.73
CA ARG A 367 -4.50 -0.36 23.30
C ARG A 367 -3.25 -1.13 23.70
N THR A 368 -3.44 -2.31 24.31
CA THR A 368 -2.34 -3.18 24.70
C THR A 368 -1.65 -3.79 23.50
N ALA A 369 -2.43 -4.26 22.52
CA ALA A 369 -1.91 -4.80 21.27
C ALA A 369 -1.00 -3.80 20.54
N LEU A 370 -1.47 -2.56 20.34
CA LEU A 370 -0.68 -1.50 19.70
C LEU A 370 0.58 -1.15 20.53
N THR A 371 0.49 -1.16 21.85
CA THR A 371 1.62 -0.82 22.74
C THR A 371 2.70 -1.91 22.74
N ILE A 372 2.33 -3.19 22.60
CA ILE A 372 3.27 -4.33 22.65
C ILE A 372 3.85 -4.64 21.26
N VAL A 373 3.01 -4.62 20.21
CA VAL A 373 3.41 -5.12 18.88
C VAL A 373 4.12 -4.04 18.05
N VAL A 374 3.61 -2.81 18.05
CA VAL A 374 4.11 -1.76 17.15
C VAL A 374 5.53 -1.28 17.48
N PRO A 375 5.90 -0.99 18.75
CA PRO A 375 7.23 -0.46 19.05
C PRO A 375 8.37 -1.39 18.66
N PRO A 376 8.38 -2.68 19.09
CA PRO A 376 9.49 -3.56 18.75
C PRO A 376 9.57 -3.79 17.22
N ALA A 377 8.43 -3.94 16.55
CA ALA A 377 8.42 -4.09 15.11
C ALA A 377 9.03 -2.88 14.41
N ALA A 378 8.60 -1.67 14.74
CA ALA A 378 9.08 -0.43 14.12
C ALA A 378 10.56 -0.14 14.47
N LEU A 379 10.97 -0.36 15.71
CA LEU A 379 12.36 -0.17 16.13
C LEU A 379 13.29 -1.18 15.45
N ILE A 380 12.92 -2.46 15.44
CA ILE A 380 13.71 -3.49 14.75
C ILE A 380 13.79 -3.17 13.24
N GLY A 381 12.67 -2.84 12.61
CA GLY A 381 12.64 -2.46 11.20
C GLY A 381 13.50 -1.25 10.90
N GLY A 382 13.40 -0.19 11.70
CA GLY A 382 14.21 1.01 11.56
C GLY A 382 15.71 0.74 11.74
N VAL A 383 16.09 -0.03 12.77
CA VAL A 383 17.48 -0.42 13.04
C VAL A 383 18.02 -1.30 11.90
N LEU A 384 17.25 -2.25 11.37
CA LEU A 384 17.68 -3.08 10.23
C LEU A 384 17.95 -2.23 8.99
N ILE A 385 17.09 -1.26 8.67
CA ILE A 385 17.29 -0.34 7.55
C ILE A 385 18.58 0.49 7.77
N MET A 386 18.76 1.06 8.96
CA MET A 386 19.97 1.83 9.28
C MET A 386 21.23 0.96 9.23
N TYR A 387 21.16 -0.27 9.74
CA TYR A 387 22.27 -1.22 9.68
C TYR A 387 22.64 -1.61 8.25
N GLY A 388 21.63 -1.83 7.39
CA GLY A 388 21.80 -2.10 5.97
C GLY A 388 22.62 -1.03 5.23
N SER A 389 22.56 0.21 5.70
CA SER A 389 23.33 1.31 5.11
C SER A 389 24.86 1.08 5.10
N ARG A 390 25.38 0.27 6.02
CA ARG A 390 26.81 -0.04 6.13
C ARG A 390 27.34 -0.80 4.91
N PHE A 391 26.47 -1.59 4.27
CA PHE A 391 26.84 -2.42 3.12
C PHE A 391 26.70 -1.69 1.78
N MET A 392 26.05 -0.54 1.74
CA MET A 392 25.72 0.19 0.52
C MET A 392 26.91 0.62 -0.34
N LYS A 393 28.11 0.73 0.23
CA LYS A 393 29.35 1.00 -0.54
C LYS A 393 30.01 -0.25 -1.09
N ARG A 394 29.60 -1.43 -0.63
CA ARG A 394 30.18 -2.71 -1.03
C ARG A 394 29.30 -3.43 -2.06
N ASP A 395 28.00 -3.16 -2.03
CA ASP A 395 27.00 -3.66 -2.95
C ASP A 395 26.82 -2.73 -4.15
#